data_c4b7c5643e22b28b4e33d2b2d914d6cf
#
_entry.id   c4b7c5643e22b28b4e33d2b2d914d6cf
#
_cell.length_a   1.000
_cell.length_b   1.000
_cell.length_c   1.000
_cell.angle_alpha   90.00
_cell.angle_beta   90.00
_cell.angle_gamma   90.00
#
_symmetry.space_group_name_H-M   'P 1'
#
loop_
_entity.id
_entity.type
_entity.pdbx_description
1 polymer ?
#
loop_
_entity_poly.entity_id
_entity_poly.type
_entity_poly.pdbx_seq_one_letter_code
_entity_poly.pdbx_strand_id
1 'polypeptide(L)'
;MNFLHIGGGAGDLDPSTGFRDGFSEFVKKHKSKNKNIFIVEANPSNINTLKKSWKKYKSVKIFNFAITGKKKNKINFFFSDKDAPFYQLFSSNINHVKKHFPGSKIKTKKINTISINNFLLKYFKNKVIDYFSLDIEGSDYEIIMSLDFKKYKIK
;
A
#
# COMPACT_ATOMS: atom_id res chain seq x y z
N MET A 1 13.06 10.26 10.67
CA MET A 1 12.97 8.91 10.08
C MET A 1 11.89 8.90 9.01
N ASN A 2 12.10 8.14 7.95
CA ASN A 2 11.16 8.02 6.84
C ASN A 2 10.66 6.58 6.76
N PHE A 3 9.35 6.41 6.86
CA PHE A 3 8.67 5.12 6.78
C PHE A 3 7.86 5.07 5.49
N LEU A 4 7.96 3.99 4.75
CA LEU A 4 7.17 3.73 3.55
C LEU A 4 6.39 2.43 3.71
N HIS A 5 5.08 2.50 3.53
CA HIS A 5 4.19 1.35 3.49
C HIS A 5 3.40 1.35 2.18
N ILE A 6 3.49 0.26 1.44
CA ILE A 6 2.75 0.03 0.21
C ILE A 6 1.79 -1.13 0.45
N GLY A 7 0.49 -0.90 0.25
CA GLY A 7 -0.58 -1.80 0.64
C GLY A 7 -1.16 -1.45 2.01
N GLY A 8 -1.49 -0.17 2.24
CA GLY A 8 -1.93 0.31 3.56
C GLY A 8 -3.31 -0.18 4.00
N GLY A 9 -4.08 -0.81 3.12
CA GLY A 9 -5.41 -1.29 3.43
C GLY A 9 -6.32 -0.21 4.03
N ALA A 10 -7.15 -0.60 4.97
CA ALA A 10 -7.99 0.32 5.75
C ALA A 10 -7.27 0.93 6.97
N GLY A 11 -6.04 0.46 7.26
CA GLY A 11 -5.30 0.82 8.47
C GLY A 11 -5.82 0.10 9.71
N ASP A 12 -5.00 0.00 10.75
CA ASP A 12 -5.33 -0.72 11.99
C ASP A 12 -5.35 0.16 13.24
N LEU A 13 -5.26 1.48 13.09
CA LEU A 13 -5.36 2.42 14.20
C LEU A 13 -6.80 2.72 14.62
N ASP A 14 -7.77 2.36 13.78
CA ASP A 14 -9.20 2.47 14.07
C ASP A 14 -9.75 1.08 14.41
N PRO A 15 -10.14 0.82 15.67
CA PRO A 15 -10.65 -0.47 16.09
C PRO A 15 -11.90 -0.91 15.32
N SER A 16 -12.66 0.02 14.75
CA SER A 16 -13.87 -0.28 13.98
C SER A 16 -13.59 -0.99 12.66
N THR A 17 -12.36 -0.92 12.15
CA THR A 17 -11.99 -1.59 10.90
C THR A 17 -11.80 -3.08 11.07
N GLY A 18 -11.44 -3.54 12.26
CA GLY A 18 -11.02 -4.91 12.53
C GLY A 18 -9.71 -5.33 11.83
N PHE A 19 -9.20 -4.52 10.92
CA PHE A 19 -7.97 -4.78 10.17
C PHE A 19 -6.75 -4.61 11.08
N ARG A 20 -5.80 -5.53 10.97
CA ARG A 20 -4.54 -5.49 11.73
C ARG A 20 -3.37 -5.48 10.75
N ASP A 21 -2.65 -4.37 10.77
CA ASP A 21 -1.44 -4.15 9.99
C ASP A 21 -0.25 -3.93 10.94
N GLY A 22 0.72 -4.80 10.89
CA GLY A 22 1.93 -4.72 11.73
C GLY A 22 2.72 -3.43 11.54
N PHE A 23 2.54 -2.73 10.42
CA PHE A 23 3.20 -1.45 10.17
C PHE A 23 2.80 -0.39 11.19
N SER A 24 1.52 -0.26 11.53
CA SER A 24 1.08 0.74 12.50
C SER A 24 1.61 0.47 13.91
N GLU A 25 1.67 -0.81 14.30
CA GLU A 25 2.28 -1.21 15.58
C GLU A 25 3.77 -0.86 15.61
N PHE A 26 4.49 -1.17 14.54
CA PHE A 26 5.90 -0.80 14.40
C PHE A 26 6.10 0.71 14.55
N VAL A 27 5.30 1.52 13.85
CA VAL A 27 5.36 2.99 13.94
C VAL A 27 5.05 3.49 15.34
N LYS A 28 4.09 2.89 16.06
CA LYS A 28 3.76 3.25 17.45
C LYS A 28 4.90 2.95 18.41
N LYS A 29 5.51 1.79 18.29
CA LYS A 29 6.64 1.36 19.15
C LYS A 29 7.88 2.24 18.94
N HIS A 30 8.02 2.86 17.77
CA HIS A 30 9.17 3.68 17.45
C HIS A 30 9.08 5.05 18.12
N LYS A 31 10.01 5.36 19.05
CA LYS A 31 9.99 6.59 19.89
C LYS A 31 10.47 7.86 19.17
N SER A 32 10.92 7.80 17.92
CA SER A 32 11.37 8.99 17.18
C SER A 32 10.27 10.05 17.08
N LYS A 33 10.57 11.28 17.48
CA LYS A 33 9.64 12.43 17.39
C LYS A 33 9.42 12.89 15.94
N ASN A 34 10.43 12.75 15.08
CA ASN A 34 10.39 13.23 13.70
C ASN A 34 10.18 12.04 12.73
N LYS A 35 8.93 11.68 12.49
CA LYS A 35 8.56 10.61 11.56
C LYS A 35 7.86 11.20 10.34
N ASN A 36 8.36 10.89 9.14
CA ASN A 36 7.61 11.08 7.91
C ASN A 36 7.07 9.71 7.49
N ILE A 37 5.77 9.60 7.38
CA ILE A 37 5.10 8.33 7.09
C ILE A 37 4.41 8.48 5.73
N PHE A 38 4.74 7.59 4.81
CA PHE A 38 4.18 7.55 3.47
C PHE A 38 3.44 6.23 3.32
N ILE A 39 2.15 6.31 3.02
CA ILE A 39 1.30 5.12 2.86
C ILE A 39 0.67 5.18 1.47
N VAL A 40 0.78 4.10 0.73
CA VAL A 40 0.18 3.93 -0.59
C VAL A 40 -0.87 2.84 -0.52
N GLU A 41 -2.08 3.14 -0.97
CA GLU A 41 -3.19 2.21 -1.04
C GLU A 41 -3.87 2.30 -2.41
N ALA A 42 -3.98 1.16 -3.09
CA ALA A 42 -4.55 1.09 -4.42
C ALA A 42 -6.08 1.10 -4.39
N ASN A 43 -6.70 0.44 -3.39
CA ASN A 43 -8.15 0.36 -3.30
C ASN A 43 -8.75 1.69 -2.81
N PRO A 44 -9.49 2.44 -3.66
CA PRO A 44 -10.05 3.71 -3.23
C PRO A 44 -11.13 3.57 -2.14
N SER A 45 -11.72 2.40 -1.97
CA SER A 45 -12.70 2.14 -0.92
C SER A 45 -12.08 2.21 0.49
N ASN A 46 -10.78 1.92 0.61
CA ASN A 46 -10.05 1.94 1.88
C ASN A 46 -9.59 3.34 2.31
N ILE A 47 -9.51 4.30 1.39
CA ILE A 47 -8.82 5.58 1.64
C ILE A 47 -9.44 6.38 2.78
N ASN A 48 -10.76 6.43 2.89
CA ASN A 48 -11.41 7.20 3.95
C ASN A 48 -11.14 6.60 5.33
N THR A 49 -11.21 5.26 5.44
CA THR A 49 -10.91 4.54 6.68
C THR A 49 -9.44 4.66 7.05
N LEU A 50 -8.55 4.50 6.07
CA LEU A 50 -7.11 4.68 6.23
C LEU A 50 -6.77 6.09 6.75
N LYS A 51 -7.38 7.14 6.18
CA LYS A 51 -7.20 8.51 6.67
C LYS A 51 -7.69 8.69 8.11
N LYS A 52 -8.81 8.07 8.49
CA LYS A 52 -9.31 8.09 9.88
C LYS A 52 -8.33 7.40 10.82
N SER A 53 -7.84 6.21 10.45
CA SER A 53 -6.87 5.44 11.23
C SER A 53 -5.60 6.23 11.55
N TRP A 54 -5.14 7.03 10.60
CA TRP A 54 -3.91 7.81 10.73
C TRP A 54 -4.11 9.27 11.13
N LYS A 55 -5.34 9.70 11.45
CA LYS A 55 -5.69 11.11 11.75
C LYS A 55 -4.82 11.76 12.84
N LYS A 56 -4.38 10.98 13.83
CA LYS A 56 -3.56 11.46 14.95
C LYS A 56 -2.11 11.81 14.56
N TYR A 57 -1.64 11.38 13.39
CA TYR A 57 -0.27 11.58 12.94
C TYR A 57 -0.19 12.69 11.89
N LYS A 58 0.33 13.85 12.29
CA LYS A 58 0.40 15.06 11.42
C LYS A 58 1.33 14.87 10.20
N SER A 59 2.30 13.97 10.27
CA SER A 59 3.33 13.77 9.25
C SER A 59 3.04 12.61 8.30
N VAL A 60 1.79 12.14 8.24
CA VAL A 60 1.37 11.08 7.32
C VAL A 60 0.95 11.65 5.98
N LYS A 61 1.45 11.03 4.90
CA LYS A 61 1.02 11.26 3.53
C LYS A 61 0.42 9.99 2.98
N ILE A 62 -0.86 10.04 2.59
CA ILE A 62 -1.61 8.91 2.05
C ILE A 62 -1.84 9.16 0.56
N PHE A 63 -1.55 8.15 -0.26
CA PHE A 63 -1.68 8.19 -1.71
C PHE A 63 -2.63 7.10 -2.19
N ASN A 64 -3.53 7.46 -3.12
CA ASN A 64 -4.44 6.50 -3.75
C ASN A 64 -4.03 6.24 -5.20
N PHE A 65 -3.14 5.32 -5.38
CA PHE A 65 -2.72 4.72 -6.66
C PHE A 65 -1.98 3.42 -6.38
N ALA A 66 -1.76 2.63 -7.42
CA ALA A 66 -0.95 1.41 -7.28
C ALA A 66 0.52 1.69 -7.59
N ILE A 67 1.41 1.02 -6.85
CA ILE A 67 2.83 0.94 -7.19
C ILE A 67 3.05 -0.25 -8.14
N THR A 68 3.91 -0.07 -9.13
CA THR A 68 4.29 -1.11 -10.10
C THR A 68 5.81 -1.16 -10.24
N GLY A 69 6.37 -2.29 -10.64
CA GLY A 69 7.79 -2.39 -10.95
C GLY A 69 8.15 -1.57 -12.20
N LYS A 70 7.37 -1.67 -13.26
CA LYS A 70 7.59 -0.96 -14.54
C LYS A 70 6.59 0.18 -14.70
N LYS A 71 6.96 1.16 -15.54
CA LYS A 71 6.08 2.29 -15.85
C LYS A 71 4.84 1.81 -16.61
N LYS A 72 3.67 2.04 -16.02
CA LYS A 72 2.34 1.85 -16.59
C LYS A 72 1.50 3.05 -16.19
N ASN A 73 0.49 3.43 -16.96
CA ASN A 73 -0.39 4.54 -16.59
C ASN A 73 -1.55 4.08 -15.71
N LYS A 74 -2.16 2.95 -16.07
CA LYS A 74 -3.26 2.32 -15.34
C LYS A 74 -3.15 0.82 -15.48
N ILE A 75 -3.59 0.10 -14.44
CA ILE A 75 -3.75 -1.36 -14.47
C ILE A 75 -5.14 -1.75 -13.95
N ASN A 76 -5.61 -2.92 -14.34
CA ASN A 76 -6.84 -3.49 -13.80
C ASN A 76 -6.54 -4.14 -12.46
N PHE A 77 -7.39 -3.88 -11.50
CA PHE A 77 -7.50 -4.62 -10.24
C PHE A 77 -8.80 -5.39 -10.23
N PHE A 78 -8.75 -6.56 -9.62
CA PHE A 78 -9.86 -7.51 -9.53
C PHE A 78 -10.26 -7.71 -8.07
N PHE A 79 -11.54 -7.89 -7.82
CA PHE A 79 -12.10 -8.15 -6.50
C PHE A 79 -13.41 -8.91 -6.60
N SER A 80 -13.77 -9.64 -5.55
CA SER A 80 -15.01 -10.39 -5.49
C SER A 80 -16.18 -9.50 -5.05
N ASP A 81 -17.39 -9.76 -5.57
CA ASP A 81 -18.62 -9.14 -5.09
C ASP A 81 -19.08 -9.68 -3.73
N LYS A 82 -18.53 -10.81 -3.29
CA LYS A 82 -18.78 -11.43 -1.99
C LYS A 82 -17.82 -10.96 -0.89
N ASP A 83 -16.80 -10.18 -1.24
CA ASP A 83 -15.77 -9.75 -0.31
C ASP A 83 -16.24 -8.51 0.48
N ALA A 84 -15.84 -8.44 1.75
CA ALA A 84 -16.18 -7.32 2.61
C ALA A 84 -15.46 -6.03 2.16
N PRO A 85 -16.12 -4.86 2.21
CA PRO A 85 -15.55 -3.61 1.68
C PRO A 85 -14.21 -3.19 2.30
N PHE A 86 -13.95 -3.58 3.57
CA PHE A 86 -12.74 -3.13 4.31
C PHE A 86 -11.55 -4.09 4.18
N TYR A 87 -11.82 -5.36 3.86
CA TYR A 87 -10.83 -6.43 3.72
C TYR A 87 -10.76 -6.93 2.31
N GLN A 88 -11.18 -6.09 1.39
CA GLN A 88 -11.32 -6.49 0.03
C GLN A 88 -9.96 -6.93 -0.51
N LEU A 89 -9.87 -8.21 -0.87
CA LEU A 89 -8.78 -8.73 -1.66
C LEU A 89 -8.80 -8.02 -3.02
N PHE A 90 -7.94 -7.04 -3.15
CA PHE A 90 -7.87 -6.14 -4.28
C PHE A 90 -6.55 -6.34 -5.02
N SER A 91 -6.53 -7.28 -5.98
CA SER A 91 -5.31 -7.74 -6.62
C SER A 91 -5.28 -7.46 -8.13
N SER A 92 -4.10 -7.19 -8.65
CA SER A 92 -3.87 -7.16 -10.10
C SER A 92 -3.86 -8.56 -10.74
N ASN A 93 -3.84 -9.62 -9.93
CA ASN A 93 -3.88 -11.00 -10.36
C ASN A 93 -5.30 -11.59 -10.17
N ILE A 94 -6.04 -11.76 -11.27
CA ILE A 94 -7.41 -12.31 -11.24
C ILE A 94 -7.45 -13.73 -10.65
N ASN A 95 -6.41 -14.55 -10.90
CA ASN A 95 -6.38 -15.92 -10.42
C ASN A 95 -6.22 -15.96 -8.89
N HIS A 96 -5.51 -15.00 -8.33
CA HIS A 96 -5.42 -14.85 -6.89
C HIS A 96 -6.79 -14.61 -6.26
N VAL A 97 -7.58 -13.68 -6.81
CA VAL A 97 -8.94 -13.41 -6.34
C VAL A 97 -9.87 -14.62 -6.51
N LYS A 98 -9.83 -15.28 -7.67
CA LYS A 98 -10.64 -16.48 -7.93
C LYS A 98 -10.34 -17.63 -6.98
N LYS A 99 -9.08 -17.81 -6.59
CA LYS A 99 -8.65 -18.83 -5.63
C LYS A 99 -9.27 -18.61 -4.25
N HIS A 100 -9.34 -17.36 -3.79
CA HIS A 100 -9.92 -17.02 -2.49
C HIS A 100 -11.45 -16.98 -2.49
N PHE A 101 -12.06 -16.67 -3.64
CA PHE A 101 -13.52 -16.56 -3.79
C PHE A 101 -14.01 -17.40 -4.96
N PRO A 102 -13.94 -18.76 -4.86
CA PRO A 102 -14.40 -19.64 -5.92
C PRO A 102 -15.90 -19.44 -6.18
N GLY A 103 -16.28 -19.39 -7.48
CA GLY A 103 -17.68 -19.21 -7.89
C GLY A 103 -18.28 -17.82 -7.62
N SER A 104 -17.50 -16.84 -7.18
CA SER A 104 -17.98 -15.47 -7.04
C SER A 104 -17.90 -14.69 -8.36
N LYS A 105 -18.71 -13.66 -8.50
CA LYS A 105 -18.60 -12.70 -9.61
C LYS A 105 -17.40 -11.79 -9.37
N ILE A 106 -16.44 -11.81 -10.27
CA ILE A 106 -15.25 -10.95 -10.21
C ILE A 106 -15.57 -9.61 -10.86
N LYS A 107 -15.36 -8.56 -10.09
CA LYS A 107 -15.44 -7.16 -10.55
C LYS A 107 -14.05 -6.64 -10.89
N THR A 108 -14.00 -5.61 -11.73
CA THR A 108 -12.76 -5.00 -12.20
C THR A 108 -12.80 -3.49 -11.99
N LYS A 109 -11.68 -2.92 -11.56
CA LYS A 109 -11.51 -1.47 -11.47
C LYS A 109 -10.14 -1.06 -12.02
N LYS A 110 -10.12 -0.03 -12.86
CA LYS A 110 -8.88 0.58 -13.36
C LYS A 110 -8.31 1.55 -12.33
N ILE A 111 -7.03 1.34 -11.96
CA ILE A 111 -6.33 2.14 -10.96
C ILE A 111 -5.13 2.84 -11.62
N ASN A 112 -4.94 4.11 -11.32
CA ASN A 112 -3.75 4.86 -11.71
C ASN A 112 -2.51 4.24 -11.06
N THR A 113 -1.38 4.29 -11.75
CA THR A 113 -0.14 3.69 -11.27
C THR A 113 1.03 4.66 -11.32
N ILE A 114 2.02 4.38 -10.50
CA ILE A 114 3.36 4.95 -10.60
C ILE A 114 4.38 3.84 -10.39
N SER A 115 5.49 3.82 -11.14
CA SER A 115 6.54 2.86 -10.87
C SER A 115 7.25 3.17 -9.57
N ILE A 116 7.74 2.13 -8.86
CA ILE A 116 8.42 2.30 -7.57
C ILE A 116 9.58 3.29 -7.66
N ASN A 117 10.41 3.21 -8.70
CA ASN A 117 11.53 4.13 -8.87
C ASN A 117 11.09 5.58 -9.09
N ASN A 118 10.01 5.81 -9.85
CA ASN A 118 9.45 7.16 -10.03
C ASN A 118 8.83 7.69 -8.74
N PHE A 119 8.18 6.84 -7.97
CA PHE A 119 7.66 7.21 -6.66
C PHE A 119 8.79 7.61 -5.70
N LEU A 120 9.84 6.81 -5.62
CA LEU A 120 10.99 7.10 -4.78
C LEU A 120 11.73 8.36 -5.24
N LEU A 121 11.90 8.54 -6.53
CA LEU A 121 12.50 9.77 -7.08
C LEU A 121 11.71 11.02 -6.67
N LYS A 122 10.38 10.94 -6.70
CA LYS A 122 9.51 12.08 -6.40
C LYS A 122 9.47 12.42 -4.91
N TYR A 123 9.42 11.43 -4.02
CA TYR A 123 9.13 11.63 -2.60
C TYR A 123 10.31 11.36 -1.67
N PHE A 124 11.30 10.60 -2.13
CA PHE A 124 12.47 10.16 -1.33
C PHE A 124 13.80 10.54 -1.93
N LYS A 125 13.83 11.48 -2.90
CA LYS A 125 15.10 11.96 -3.47
C LYS A 125 16.05 12.37 -2.34
N ASN A 126 17.25 11.74 -2.32
CA ASN A 126 18.29 11.98 -1.31
C ASN A 126 17.88 11.67 0.15
N LYS A 127 16.81 10.89 0.37
CA LYS A 127 16.37 10.46 1.70
C LYS A 127 16.63 8.97 1.88
N VAL A 128 16.99 8.59 3.10
CA VAL A 128 17.05 7.19 3.50
C VAL A 128 15.64 6.74 3.88
N ILE A 129 15.24 5.56 3.43
CA ILE A 129 14.03 4.89 3.90
C ILE A 129 14.45 4.04 5.09
N ASP A 130 14.03 4.43 6.29
CA ASP A 130 14.42 3.76 7.54
C ASP A 130 13.60 2.48 7.77
N TYR A 131 12.41 2.39 7.18
CA TYR A 131 11.58 1.19 7.20
C TYR A 131 10.71 1.14 5.93
N PHE A 132 10.75 0.01 5.24
CA PHE A 132 9.95 -0.26 4.06
C PHE A 132 9.09 -1.50 4.29
N SER A 133 7.78 -1.32 4.23
CA SER A 133 6.78 -2.38 4.30
C SER A 133 6.08 -2.50 2.96
N LEU A 134 5.95 -3.71 2.46
CA LEU A 134 5.29 -4.03 1.20
C LEU A 134 4.35 -5.21 1.43
N ASP A 135 3.06 -4.99 1.13
CA ASP A 135 2.00 -5.99 1.28
C ASP A 135 0.91 -5.70 0.24
N ILE A 136 1.09 -6.19 -0.98
CA ILE A 136 0.24 -5.86 -2.13
C ILE A 136 -0.31 -7.08 -2.87
N GLU A 137 -0.30 -8.22 -2.22
CA GLU A 137 -1.07 -9.38 -2.69
C GLU A 137 -0.72 -9.85 -4.11
N GLY A 138 0.57 -10.19 -4.34
CA GLY A 138 1.02 -10.89 -5.54
C GLY A 138 1.86 -10.08 -6.53
N SER A 139 2.23 -8.83 -6.22
CA SER A 139 3.17 -8.05 -7.03
C SER A 139 4.43 -7.62 -6.26
N ASP A 140 4.60 -8.08 -5.03
CA ASP A 140 5.71 -7.74 -4.13
C ASP A 140 7.06 -8.06 -4.75
N TYR A 141 7.19 -9.25 -5.31
CA TYR A 141 8.41 -9.69 -5.98
C TYR A 141 8.79 -8.77 -7.16
N GLU A 142 7.81 -8.41 -8.03
CA GLU A 142 8.06 -7.52 -9.18
C GLU A 142 8.58 -6.16 -8.70
N ILE A 143 8.02 -5.62 -7.63
CA ILE A 143 8.43 -4.33 -7.08
C ILE A 143 9.84 -4.41 -6.51
N ILE A 144 10.14 -5.41 -5.69
CA ILE A 144 11.46 -5.59 -5.09
C ILE A 144 12.54 -5.74 -6.16
N MET A 145 12.29 -6.58 -7.17
CA MET A 145 13.25 -6.79 -8.28
C MET A 145 13.42 -5.55 -9.17
N SER A 146 12.49 -4.61 -9.14
CA SER A 146 12.56 -3.37 -9.91
C SER A 146 13.22 -2.23 -9.15
N LEU A 147 13.46 -2.38 -7.85
CA LEU A 147 14.07 -1.35 -7.02
C LEU A 147 15.54 -1.12 -7.39
N ASP A 148 15.89 0.14 -7.58
CA ASP A 148 17.28 0.56 -7.74
C ASP A 148 17.93 0.78 -6.37
N PHE A 149 18.39 -0.33 -5.75
CA PHE A 149 19.05 -0.31 -4.42
C PHE A 149 20.39 0.46 -4.41
N LYS A 150 21.01 0.69 -5.58
CA LYS A 150 22.22 1.52 -5.67
C LYS A 150 21.87 3.00 -5.47
N LYS A 151 20.70 3.40 -5.95
CA LYS A 151 20.22 4.78 -5.91
C LYS A 151 19.44 5.12 -4.65
N TYR A 152 18.63 4.18 -4.15
CA TYR A 152 17.77 4.40 -2.99
C TYR A 152 18.25 3.61 -1.79
N LYS A 153 18.62 4.33 -0.72
CA LYS A 153 19.09 3.69 0.52
C LYS A 153 17.88 3.25 1.34
N ILE A 154 17.70 1.94 1.47
CA ILE A 154 16.74 1.29 2.37
C ILE A 154 17.54 0.60 3.46
N LYS A 155 17.19 0.81 4.72
CA LYS A 155 17.84 0.16 5.89
C LYS A 155 17.21 -1.18 6.20
#